data_f0730fc5136d0854541c34caeda84fc3
#
_entry.id   f0730fc5136d0854541c34caeda84fc3
#
_cell.length_a   1.000
_cell.length_b   1.000
_cell.length_c   1.000
_cell.angle_alpha   90.00
_cell.angle_beta   90.00
_cell.angle_gamma   90.00
#
_symmetry.space_group_name_H-M   'P 1'
#
loop_
_entity.id
_entity.type
_entity.pdbx_description
1 polymer ?
#
loop_
_entity_poly.entity_id
_entity_poly.type
_entity_poly.pdbx_seq_one_letter_code
_entity_poly.pdbx_strand_id
1 'polypeptide(L)' 'MDLGEYIRTKRKLQNLTQVELAERSGVGIRFVRELEKGKLTVQLDKVNQVLGLFGETLKPAKI' A
#
# COMPACT_ATOMS: atom_id res chain seq x y z
N MET A 1 -2.81 -13.43 -4.64
CA MET A 1 -2.00 -12.39 -3.99
C MET A 1 -2.92 -11.41 -3.29
N ASP A 2 -2.73 -11.20 -2.00
CA ASP A 2 -3.52 -10.21 -1.29
C ASP A 2 -2.96 -8.79 -1.50
N LEU A 3 -3.69 -7.80 -1.02
CA LEU A 3 -3.32 -6.40 -1.21
C LEU A 3 -1.98 -6.06 -0.55
N GLY A 4 -1.73 -6.59 0.64
CA GLY A 4 -0.47 -6.35 1.35
C GLY A 4 0.74 -6.87 0.59
N GLU A 5 0.62 -8.09 0.06
CA GLU A 5 1.69 -8.66 -0.77
C GLU A 5 1.89 -7.87 -2.06
N TYR A 6 0.81 -7.43 -2.67
CA TYR A 6 0.86 -6.63 -3.89
C TYR A 6 1.64 -5.33 -3.65
N ILE A 7 1.29 -4.62 -2.58
CA ILE A 7 1.96 -3.36 -2.24
C ILE A 7 3.43 -3.58 -1.88
N ARG A 8 3.72 -4.64 -1.14
CA ARG A 8 5.10 -4.99 -0.78
C ARG A 8 5.94 -5.27 -2.04
N THR A 9 5.37 -6.02 -2.99
CA THR A 9 6.04 -6.33 -4.25
C THR A 9 6.33 -5.05 -5.04
N LYS A 10 5.33 -4.18 -5.18
CA LYS A 10 5.50 -2.89 -5.86
C LYS A 10 6.55 -2.03 -5.19
N ARG A 11 6.51 -1.97 -3.86
CA ARG A 11 7.49 -1.19 -3.08
C ARG A 11 8.91 -1.67 -3.36
N LYS A 12 9.13 -2.98 -3.32
CA LYS A 12 10.46 -3.56 -3.56
C LYS A 12 10.94 -3.34 -4.99
N LEU A 13 10.03 -3.40 -5.96
CA LEU A 13 10.36 -3.11 -7.35
C LEU A 13 10.82 -1.67 -7.53
N GLN A 14 10.33 -0.76 -6.70
CA GLN A 14 10.73 0.65 -6.72
C GLN A 14 11.94 0.93 -5.81
N ASN A 15 12.52 -0.11 -5.21
CA ASN A 15 13.66 -0.01 -4.29
C ASN A 15 13.37 0.91 -3.10
N LEU A 16 12.15 0.87 -2.58
CA LEU A 16 11.75 1.68 -1.43
C LEU A 16 11.73 0.86 -0.15
N THR A 17 12.16 1.47 0.95
CA THR A 17 11.89 0.92 2.29
C THR A 17 10.45 1.22 2.69
N GLN A 18 9.95 0.57 3.74
CA GLN A 18 8.63 0.89 4.28
C GLN A 18 8.55 2.35 4.74
N VAL A 19 9.62 2.85 5.35
CA VAL A 19 9.68 4.26 5.79
C VAL A 19 9.55 5.20 4.60
N GLU A 20 10.31 4.92 3.54
CA GLU A 20 10.25 5.75 2.32
C GLU A 20 8.87 5.72 1.67
N LEU A 21 8.24 4.54 1.61
CA LEU A 21 6.89 4.43 1.06
C LEU A 21 5.91 5.28 1.87
N ALA A 22 5.98 5.19 3.20
CA ALA A 22 5.12 5.96 4.08
C ALA A 22 5.31 7.47 3.85
N GLU A 23 6.55 7.93 3.84
CA GLU A 23 6.86 9.35 3.66
C GLU A 23 6.37 9.87 2.30
N ARG A 24 6.65 9.14 1.23
CA ARG A 24 6.29 9.58 -0.13
C ARG A 24 4.80 9.54 -0.41
N SER A 25 4.09 8.60 0.20
CA SER A 25 2.63 8.49 0.01
C SER A 25 1.82 9.34 0.99
N GLY A 26 2.47 9.86 2.03
CA GLY A 26 1.80 10.69 3.02
C GLY A 26 1.01 9.92 4.07
N VAL A 27 1.32 8.64 4.27
CA VAL A 27 0.70 7.82 5.33
C VAL A 27 1.72 7.50 6.41
N GLY A 28 1.25 7.02 7.57
CA GLY A 28 2.15 6.64 8.65
C GLY A 28 2.88 5.32 8.38
N ILE A 29 4.08 5.17 8.96
CA ILE A 29 4.84 3.94 8.84
C ILE A 29 4.09 2.75 9.43
N ARG A 30 3.37 2.95 10.53
CA ARG A 30 2.57 1.91 11.15
C ARG A 30 1.49 1.40 10.19
N PHE A 31 0.87 2.31 9.46
CA PHE A 31 -0.13 1.94 8.46
C PHE A 31 0.48 1.04 7.39
N VAL A 32 1.65 1.41 6.86
CA VAL A 32 2.34 0.61 5.84
C VAL A 32 2.66 -0.79 6.38
N ARG A 33 3.18 -0.87 7.60
CA ARG A 33 3.52 -2.15 8.22
C ARG A 33 2.30 -3.06 8.38
N GLU A 34 1.19 -2.50 8.87
CA GLU A 34 -0.05 -3.26 9.05
C GLU A 34 -0.64 -3.70 7.71
N LEU A 35 -0.61 -2.81 6.72
CA LEU A 35 -1.09 -3.12 5.39
C LEU A 35 -0.31 -4.28 4.76
N GLU A 36 1.01 -4.25 4.83
CA GLU A 36 1.86 -5.30 4.27
C GLU A 36 1.76 -6.62 5.01
N LYS A 37 1.35 -6.59 6.28
CA LYS A 37 1.07 -7.81 7.05
C LYS A 37 -0.27 -8.44 6.71
N GLY A 38 -1.10 -7.77 5.90
CA GLY A 38 -2.39 -8.30 5.49
C GLY A 38 -3.54 -7.93 6.41
N LYS A 39 -3.43 -6.84 7.17
CA LYS A 39 -4.55 -6.36 7.99
C LYS A 39 -5.75 -6.06 7.10
N LEU A 40 -6.90 -6.66 7.43
CA LEU A 40 -8.10 -6.55 6.61
C LEU A 40 -8.90 -5.27 6.87
N THR A 41 -8.77 -4.68 8.05
CA THR A 41 -9.52 -3.47 8.43
C THR A 41 -8.66 -2.23 8.24
N VAL A 42 -8.44 -1.86 6.98
CA VAL A 42 -7.64 -0.67 6.63
C VAL A 42 -8.52 0.41 6.01
N GLN A 43 -8.10 1.67 6.15
CA GLN A 43 -8.83 2.79 5.57
C GLN A 43 -8.56 2.84 4.06
N LEU A 44 -9.63 2.83 3.26
CA LEU A 44 -9.52 2.80 1.80
C LEU A 44 -8.85 4.02 1.22
N ASP A 45 -9.08 5.19 1.80
CA ASP A 45 -8.46 6.44 1.36
C ASP A 45 -6.94 6.38 1.51
N LYS A 46 -6.46 5.82 2.63
CA LYS A 46 -5.01 5.66 2.85
C LYS A 46 -4.40 4.61 1.94
N VAL A 47 -5.13 3.53 1.68
CA VAL A 47 -4.69 2.52 0.69
C VAL A 47 -4.53 3.18 -0.67
N ASN A 48 -5.49 4.01 -1.08
CA ASN A 48 -5.41 4.73 -2.35
C ASN A 48 -4.25 5.74 -2.38
N GLN A 49 -3.90 6.34 -1.24
CA GLN A 49 -2.70 7.20 -1.18
C GLN A 49 -1.42 6.41 -1.47
N VAL A 50 -1.32 5.20 -0.93
CA VAL A 50 -0.17 4.33 -1.19
C VAL A 50 -0.15 3.89 -2.65
N LEU A 51 -1.29 3.39 -3.16
CA LEU A 51 -1.39 2.96 -4.55
C LEU A 51 -1.15 4.11 -5.53
N GLY A 52 -1.59 5.32 -5.16
CA GLY A 52 -1.40 6.52 -5.98
C GLY A 52 0.06 6.83 -6.26
N LEU A 53 0.96 6.46 -5.35
CA LEU A 53 2.39 6.62 -5.58
C LEU A 53 2.86 5.77 -6.78
N PHE A 54 2.17 4.65 -7.03
CA PHE A 54 2.47 3.76 -8.16
C PHE A 54 1.57 4.03 -9.37
N GLY A 55 0.77 5.10 -9.33
CA GLY A 55 -0.16 5.42 -10.41
C GLY A 55 -1.38 4.53 -10.45
N GLU A 56 -1.77 3.95 -9.32
CA GLU A 56 -2.85 2.98 -9.21
C GLU A 56 -3.92 3.41 -8.22
N THR A 57 -5.08 2.75 -8.28
CA THR A 57 -6.19 3.00 -7.36
C THR A 57 -7.01 1.72 -7.19
N LEU A 58 -7.75 1.64 -6.09
CA LEU A 58 -8.71 0.55 -5.89
C LEU A 58 -9.91 0.75 -6.79
N LYS A 59 -10.41 -0.34 -7.36
CA LYS A 59 -11.64 -0.37 -8.14
C LYS A 59 -12.40 -1.67 -7.86
N PRO A 60 -13.74 -1.64 -7.89
CA PRO A 60 -14.51 -2.87 -7.82
C PRO A 60 -14.16 -3.78 -8.99
N ALA A 61 -14.14 -5.06 -8.73
CA ALA A 61 -13.91 -6.08 -9.75
C ALA A 61 -14.88 -7.23 -9.54
N LYS A 62 -15.24 -7.92 -10.61
CA LYS A 62 -16.06 -9.13 -10.52
C LYS A 62 -15.20 -10.26 -9.98
N ILE A 63 -15.82 -11.09 -9.15
CA ILE A 63 -15.15 -12.27 -8.59
C ILE A 63 -15.43 -13.52 -9.43
#